data_c00c19bc8a1b1251e1a5095bd6298c73
#
_entry.id   c00c19bc8a1b1251e1a5095bd6298c73
#
_cell.length_a   1.000
_cell.length_b   1.000
_cell.length_c   1.000
_cell.angle_alpha   90.00
_cell.angle_beta   90.00
_cell.angle_gamma   90.00
#
_symmetry.space_group_name_H-M   'P 1'
#
loop_
_entity.id
_entity.type
_entity.pdbx_description
1 polymer ?
#
loop_
_entity_poly.entity_id
_entity_poly.type
_entity_poly.pdbx_seq_one_letter_code
_entity_poly.pdbx_strand_id
1 'polypeptide(L)'
;MADIDPARPLTEPPAERARAIPRGRMALLFAVMLTTAAGNTAMQSVMPSIGTSLGVDDVWISLAYSWSALLWVVCAPFWARKSDQRGRKAMMALGMLGFIASFVLCGLILWLGLAGIFPALWCLLLFAAARSLYGGFGSAAPPAVQAYVASRTPRAERTQALSLIASSFGLGTVIGPALAPFMVLPVVGLAGPFLVFALIGAITLVAVRWRLPNDEPQFPARGTAYESPHSGSPPNEVGKDESDEDDAVGAEPGKLRWFEPRLRPWVVSGLLGGHAQAMVLGIAGFLVLDRLGLRGDPAAGAGPVGLVLMAGAIATLLAQWGLIPRLDLGPRAAS
;
A
#
# COMPACT_ATOMS: atom_id res chain seq x y z
N MET A 1 42.12 -14.90 -47.85
CA MET A 1 41.25 -15.97 -47.38
C MET A 1 41.56 -16.13 -45.92
N ALA A 2 40.84 -15.36 -45.06
CA ALA A 2 41.08 -15.35 -43.63
C ALA A 2 40.27 -16.47 -42.97
N ASP A 3 40.99 -17.29 -42.25
CA ASP A 3 40.51 -18.49 -41.56
C ASP A 3 39.57 -18.00 -40.43
N ILE A 4 38.29 -18.25 -40.57
CA ILE A 4 37.29 -17.97 -39.52
C ILE A 4 37.26 -19.23 -38.65
N ASP A 5 37.85 -19.16 -37.47
CA ASP A 5 37.78 -20.16 -36.42
C ASP A 5 36.33 -20.30 -35.92
N PRO A 6 35.63 -21.41 -36.20
CA PRO A 6 34.23 -21.60 -35.81
C PRO A 6 34.04 -21.92 -34.31
N ALA A 7 35.09 -21.96 -33.50
CA ALA A 7 35.05 -22.37 -32.10
C ALA A 7 35.20 -21.20 -31.11
N ARG A 8 35.19 -19.95 -31.57
CA ARG A 8 35.21 -18.83 -30.66
C ARG A 8 33.79 -18.63 -30.08
N PRO A 9 33.55 -18.98 -28.81
CA PRO A 9 32.27 -18.66 -28.19
C PRO A 9 32.10 -17.15 -28.29
N LEU A 10 31.02 -16.69 -28.89
CA LEU A 10 30.59 -15.33 -28.82
C LEU A 10 30.51 -15.03 -27.32
N THR A 11 31.51 -14.32 -26.77
CA THR A 11 31.46 -13.80 -25.43
C THR A 11 30.23 -12.94 -25.41
N GLU A 12 29.16 -13.44 -24.81
CA GLU A 12 27.99 -12.62 -24.44
C GLU A 12 28.54 -11.35 -23.82
N PRO A 13 28.09 -10.15 -24.24
CA PRO A 13 28.46 -8.93 -23.58
C PRO A 13 28.16 -9.16 -22.09
N PRO A 14 29.09 -8.85 -21.17
CA PRO A 14 28.89 -9.12 -19.75
C PRO A 14 27.53 -8.56 -19.40
N ALA A 15 26.56 -9.45 -19.16
CA ALA A 15 25.23 -9.07 -18.71
C ALA A 15 25.49 -8.13 -17.55
N GLU A 16 25.15 -6.86 -17.72
CA GLU A 16 25.44 -5.80 -16.77
C GLU A 16 24.79 -6.28 -15.48
N ARG A 17 25.60 -6.88 -14.61
CA ARG A 17 25.14 -7.55 -13.39
C ARG A 17 24.31 -6.52 -12.67
N ALA A 18 22.99 -6.66 -12.71
CA ALA A 18 22.10 -5.77 -12.01
C ALA A 18 22.61 -5.75 -10.56
N ARG A 19 23.30 -4.65 -10.19
CA ARG A 19 23.88 -4.53 -8.85
C ARG A 19 22.73 -4.51 -7.90
N ALA A 20 22.72 -5.44 -6.95
CA ALA A 20 21.71 -5.49 -5.89
C ALA A 20 21.49 -4.08 -5.32
N ILE A 21 20.23 -3.70 -5.09
CA ILE A 21 19.88 -2.38 -4.57
C ILE A 21 20.64 -2.17 -3.25
N PRO A 22 21.40 -1.08 -3.09
CA PRO A 22 22.10 -0.81 -1.84
C PRO A 22 21.15 -0.83 -0.64
N ARG A 23 21.57 -1.44 0.48
CA ARG A 23 20.74 -1.60 1.68
C ARG A 23 20.05 -0.30 2.12
N GLY A 24 20.75 0.84 2.05
CA GLY A 24 20.18 2.14 2.42
C GLY A 24 19.05 2.61 1.49
N ARG A 25 19.08 2.26 0.20
CA ARG A 25 18.00 2.55 -0.73
C ARG A 25 16.81 1.60 -0.52
N MET A 26 17.07 0.33 -0.26
CA MET A 26 16.04 -0.65 0.07
C MET A 26 15.31 -0.24 1.37
N ALA A 27 16.04 0.18 2.41
CA ALA A 27 15.46 0.69 3.65
C ALA A 27 14.58 1.94 3.41
N LEU A 28 14.99 2.82 2.49
CA LEU A 28 14.18 3.99 2.14
C LEU A 28 12.89 3.61 1.42
N LEU A 29 12.94 2.66 0.48
CA LEU A 29 11.75 2.12 -0.20
C LEU A 29 10.81 1.42 0.80
N PHE A 30 11.39 0.65 1.72
CA PHE A 30 10.68 0.06 2.85
C PHE A 30 9.98 1.14 3.70
N ALA A 31 10.66 2.23 4.01
CA ALA A 31 10.11 3.35 4.79
C ALA A 31 8.95 4.04 4.07
N VAL A 32 8.99 4.20 2.75
CA VAL A 32 7.87 4.77 1.96
C VAL A 32 6.61 3.91 2.13
N MET A 33 6.73 2.60 1.96
CA MET A 33 5.60 1.68 2.09
C MET A 33 5.08 1.60 3.53
N LEU A 34 6.01 1.51 4.50
CA LEU A 34 5.69 1.48 5.92
C LEU A 34 4.92 2.74 6.34
N THR A 35 5.41 3.92 5.99
CA THR A 35 4.81 5.21 6.36
C THR A 35 3.40 5.35 5.81
N THR A 36 3.20 5.02 4.54
CA THR A 36 1.88 5.13 3.90
C THR A 36 0.87 4.14 4.49
N ALA A 37 1.30 2.90 4.76
CA ALA A 37 0.45 1.90 5.38
C ALA A 37 0.13 2.23 6.83
N ALA A 38 1.16 2.56 7.65
CA ALA A 38 0.98 2.88 9.05
C ALA A 38 0.11 4.13 9.24
N GLY A 39 0.32 5.18 8.45
CA GLY A 39 -0.52 6.36 8.50
C GLY A 39 -1.98 6.05 8.20
N ASN A 40 -2.23 5.29 7.12
CA ASN A 40 -3.60 4.93 6.74
C ASN A 40 -4.32 4.11 7.82
N THR A 41 -3.64 3.14 8.43
CA THR A 41 -4.24 2.30 9.48
C THR A 41 -4.32 2.99 10.84
N ALA A 42 -3.37 3.87 11.18
CA ALA A 42 -3.46 4.73 12.34
C ALA A 42 -4.71 5.64 12.26
N MET A 43 -4.94 6.23 11.11
CA MET A 43 -6.15 7.02 10.86
C MET A 43 -7.41 6.16 11.08
N GLN A 44 -7.47 4.95 10.52
CA GLN A 44 -8.62 4.05 10.67
C GLN A 44 -8.90 3.74 12.15
N SER A 45 -7.87 3.68 13.00
CA SER A 45 -8.06 3.38 14.43
C SER A 45 -8.65 4.53 15.24
N VAL A 46 -8.45 5.79 14.84
CA VAL A 46 -8.98 6.97 15.57
C VAL A 46 -10.28 7.50 14.98
N MET A 47 -10.62 7.18 13.74
CA MET A 47 -11.81 7.71 13.07
C MET A 47 -13.13 7.32 13.74
N PRO A 48 -13.34 6.12 14.30
CA PRO A 48 -14.55 5.81 15.06
C PRO A 48 -14.76 6.77 16.22
N SER A 49 -13.69 7.06 16.98
CA SER A 49 -13.71 8.02 18.07
C SER A 49 -14.02 9.45 17.59
N ILE A 50 -13.40 9.88 16.48
CA ILE A 50 -13.66 11.19 15.87
C ILE A 50 -15.10 11.30 15.38
N GLY A 51 -15.61 10.30 14.66
CA GLY A 51 -16.98 10.29 14.16
C GLY A 51 -18.01 10.38 15.27
N THR A 52 -17.81 9.61 16.33
CA THR A 52 -18.66 9.66 17.54
C THR A 52 -18.60 11.04 18.22
N SER A 53 -17.40 11.65 18.35
CA SER A 53 -17.23 12.99 18.92
C SER A 53 -17.91 14.08 18.08
N LEU A 54 -17.98 13.92 16.76
CA LEU A 54 -18.67 14.84 15.86
C LEU A 54 -20.18 14.59 15.76
N GLY A 55 -20.69 13.51 16.39
CA GLY A 55 -22.09 13.12 16.28
C GLY A 55 -22.49 12.66 14.88
N VAL A 56 -21.57 12.09 14.12
CA VAL A 56 -21.79 11.58 12.76
C VAL A 56 -22.06 10.07 12.82
N ASP A 57 -23.09 9.61 12.11
CA ASP A 57 -23.40 8.19 12.02
C ASP A 57 -22.24 7.40 11.41
N ASP A 58 -21.99 6.20 11.94
CA ASP A 58 -20.88 5.31 11.58
C ASP A 58 -20.82 4.99 10.07
N VAL A 59 -22.00 4.97 9.42
CA VAL A 59 -22.13 4.72 7.97
C VAL A 59 -21.44 5.80 7.14
N TRP A 60 -21.56 7.07 7.54
CA TRP A 60 -20.97 8.18 6.80
C TRP A 60 -19.44 8.18 6.90
N ILE A 61 -18.91 7.80 8.05
CA ILE A 61 -17.47 7.62 8.23
C ILE A 61 -16.94 6.51 7.33
N SER A 62 -17.64 5.37 7.33
CA SER A 62 -17.29 4.22 6.47
C SER A 62 -17.38 4.58 4.98
N LEU A 63 -18.36 5.39 4.59
CA LEU A 63 -18.51 5.86 3.20
C LEU A 63 -17.36 6.77 2.76
N ALA A 64 -16.88 7.66 3.64
CA ALA A 64 -15.73 8.51 3.33
C ALA A 64 -14.45 7.70 3.09
N TYR A 65 -14.26 6.58 3.79
CA TYR A 65 -13.18 5.63 3.48
C TYR A 65 -13.36 4.92 2.14
N SER A 66 -14.57 4.42 1.90
CA SER A 66 -14.91 3.71 0.67
C SER A 66 -14.68 4.59 -0.56
N TRP A 67 -14.99 5.88 -0.46
CA TRP A 67 -14.70 6.87 -1.50
C TRP A 67 -13.21 6.95 -1.84
N SER A 68 -12.35 7.09 -0.83
CA SER A 68 -10.89 7.12 -1.04
C SER A 68 -10.35 5.81 -1.61
N ALA A 69 -10.89 4.67 -1.16
CA ALA A 69 -10.51 3.36 -1.67
C ALA A 69 -10.92 3.17 -3.14
N LEU A 70 -12.10 3.65 -3.53
CA LEU A 70 -12.56 3.65 -4.92
C LEU A 70 -11.62 4.45 -5.81
N LEU A 71 -11.26 5.67 -5.39
CA LEU A 71 -10.29 6.48 -6.13
C LEU A 71 -8.93 5.78 -6.25
N TRP A 72 -8.49 5.07 -5.21
CA TRP A 72 -7.26 4.30 -5.24
C TRP A 72 -7.31 3.23 -6.32
N VAL A 73 -8.38 2.44 -6.38
CA VAL A 73 -8.54 1.37 -7.38
C VAL A 73 -8.55 1.93 -8.80
N VAL A 74 -9.21 3.07 -9.02
CA VAL A 74 -9.30 3.71 -10.34
C VAL A 74 -7.97 4.35 -10.75
N CYS A 75 -7.29 5.03 -9.83
CA CYS A 75 -6.09 5.82 -10.13
C CYS A 75 -4.80 4.99 -10.15
N ALA A 76 -4.70 3.90 -9.37
CA ALA A 76 -3.47 3.12 -9.27
C ALA A 76 -2.99 2.53 -10.62
N PRO A 77 -3.84 1.94 -11.48
CA PRO A 77 -3.42 1.46 -12.80
C PRO A 77 -2.96 2.60 -13.74
N PHE A 78 -3.56 3.79 -13.60
CA PHE A 78 -3.13 4.96 -14.35
C PHE A 78 -1.72 5.39 -13.94
N TRP A 79 -1.45 5.48 -12.64
CA TRP A 79 -0.14 5.85 -12.12
C TRP A 79 0.94 4.80 -12.39
N ALA A 80 0.59 3.50 -12.36
CA ALA A 80 1.51 2.43 -12.73
C ALA A 80 2.05 2.65 -14.16
N ARG A 81 1.15 2.88 -15.12
CA ARG A 81 1.54 3.19 -16.52
C ARG A 81 2.33 4.49 -16.63
N LYS A 82 1.96 5.51 -15.85
CA LYS A 82 2.64 6.81 -15.86
C LYS A 82 4.03 6.74 -15.25
N SER A 83 4.25 5.80 -14.31
CA SER A 83 5.54 5.53 -13.69
C SER A 83 6.60 5.09 -14.70
N ASP A 84 6.20 4.29 -15.69
CA ASP A 84 7.11 3.86 -16.76
C ASP A 84 7.52 5.02 -17.69
N GLN A 85 6.66 6.03 -17.82
CA GLN A 85 6.89 7.20 -18.70
C GLN A 85 7.65 8.34 -18.04
N ARG A 86 7.36 8.63 -16.76
CA ARG A 86 7.89 9.80 -16.04
C ARG A 86 8.98 9.48 -15.02
N GLY A 87 9.31 8.20 -14.88
CA GLY A 87 10.27 7.73 -13.88
C GLY A 87 9.63 7.42 -12.51
N ARG A 88 10.14 6.37 -11.90
CA ARG A 88 9.60 5.79 -10.66
C ARG A 88 9.78 6.69 -9.46
N LYS A 89 10.94 7.38 -9.35
CA LYS A 89 11.20 8.36 -8.28
C LYS A 89 10.19 9.49 -8.28
N ALA A 90 9.83 10.02 -9.48
CA ALA A 90 8.85 11.10 -9.61
C ALA A 90 7.46 10.64 -9.13
N MET A 91 7.07 9.42 -9.45
CA MET A 91 5.78 8.85 -9.01
C MET A 91 5.74 8.54 -7.52
N MET A 92 6.84 8.05 -6.93
CA MET A 92 6.98 7.91 -5.47
C MET A 92 6.82 9.27 -4.78
N ALA A 93 7.50 10.31 -5.29
CA ALA A 93 7.41 11.65 -4.73
C ALA A 93 5.99 12.22 -4.84
N LEU A 94 5.32 12.02 -5.98
CA LEU A 94 3.92 12.43 -6.19
C LEU A 94 2.98 11.73 -5.20
N GLY A 95 3.13 10.41 -5.03
CA GLY A 95 2.33 9.65 -4.09
C GLY A 95 2.53 10.09 -2.64
N MET A 96 3.79 10.34 -2.25
CA MET A 96 4.10 10.88 -0.93
C MET A 96 3.55 12.29 -0.72
N LEU A 97 3.59 13.17 -1.75
CA LEU A 97 2.95 14.49 -1.68
C LEU A 97 1.43 14.37 -1.52
N GLY A 98 0.78 13.47 -2.27
CA GLY A 98 -0.65 13.18 -2.11
C GLY A 98 -1.00 12.68 -0.71
N PHE A 99 -0.17 11.80 -0.15
CA PHE A 99 -0.30 11.33 1.23
C PHE A 99 -0.18 12.49 2.23
N ILE A 100 0.90 13.28 2.16
CA ILE A 100 1.16 14.39 3.08
C ILE A 100 0.04 15.44 3.01
N ALA A 101 -0.31 15.89 1.81
CA ALA A 101 -1.36 16.89 1.61
C ALA A 101 -2.70 16.39 2.15
N SER A 102 -3.07 15.14 1.86
CA SER A 102 -4.29 14.55 2.40
C SER A 102 -4.27 14.51 3.93
N PHE A 103 -3.17 14.07 4.54
CA PHE A 103 -3.08 13.92 5.98
C PHE A 103 -3.08 15.27 6.70
N VAL A 104 -2.37 16.28 6.19
CA VAL A 104 -2.39 17.64 6.74
C VAL A 104 -3.82 18.22 6.67
N LEU A 105 -4.46 18.15 5.50
CA LEU A 105 -5.80 18.70 5.33
C LEU A 105 -6.83 17.94 6.17
N CYS A 106 -6.80 16.61 6.19
CA CYS A 106 -7.69 15.82 7.03
C CYS A 106 -7.49 16.15 8.51
N GLY A 107 -6.25 16.22 8.98
CA GLY A 107 -5.94 16.59 10.37
C GLY A 107 -6.46 17.98 10.74
N LEU A 108 -6.25 18.97 9.88
CA LEU A 108 -6.76 20.34 10.11
C LEU A 108 -8.29 20.40 10.10
N ILE A 109 -8.95 19.77 9.12
CA ILE A 109 -10.40 19.75 9.01
C ILE A 109 -11.03 19.08 10.24
N LEU A 110 -10.50 17.94 10.67
CA LEU A 110 -10.99 17.22 11.82
C LEU A 110 -10.74 17.98 13.12
N TRP A 111 -9.56 18.60 13.26
CA TRP A 111 -9.25 19.44 14.42
C TRP A 111 -10.22 20.63 14.53
N LEU A 112 -10.48 21.35 13.43
CA LEU A 112 -11.43 22.47 13.40
C LEU A 112 -12.88 21.99 13.61
N GLY A 113 -13.24 20.82 13.08
CA GLY A 113 -14.56 20.21 13.33
C GLY A 113 -14.77 19.84 14.80
N LEU A 114 -13.77 19.20 15.43
CA LEU A 114 -13.80 18.87 16.86
C LEU A 114 -13.82 20.12 17.75
N ALA A 115 -13.22 21.22 17.28
CA ALA A 115 -13.30 22.52 17.95
C ALA A 115 -14.66 23.24 17.75
N GLY A 116 -15.61 22.63 17.00
CA GLY A 116 -16.94 23.19 16.77
C GLY A 116 -17.00 24.32 15.74
N ILE A 117 -15.91 24.56 14.98
CA ILE A 117 -15.84 25.61 13.95
C ILE A 117 -16.66 25.23 12.71
N PHE A 118 -16.70 23.95 12.37
CA PHE A 118 -17.48 23.44 11.24
C PHE A 118 -18.65 22.58 11.74
N PRO A 119 -19.85 22.72 11.15
CA PRO A 119 -20.90 21.71 11.30
C PRO A 119 -20.40 20.33 10.87
N ALA A 120 -20.86 19.29 11.54
CA ALA A 120 -20.41 17.90 11.33
C ALA A 120 -20.49 17.45 9.85
N LEU A 121 -21.54 17.84 9.14
CA LEU A 121 -21.71 17.55 7.71
C LEU A 121 -20.58 18.15 6.85
N TRP A 122 -20.26 19.43 7.06
CA TRP A 122 -19.18 20.08 6.31
C TRP A 122 -17.82 19.50 6.67
N CYS A 123 -17.59 19.17 7.93
CA CYS A 123 -16.38 18.47 8.36
C CYS A 123 -16.21 17.16 7.62
N LEU A 124 -17.27 16.35 7.49
CA LEU A 124 -17.24 15.07 6.78
C LEU A 124 -17.00 15.23 5.27
N LEU A 125 -17.70 16.18 4.62
CA LEU A 125 -17.55 16.44 3.19
C LEU A 125 -16.13 16.93 2.84
N LEU A 126 -15.60 17.87 3.61
CA LEU A 126 -14.25 18.38 3.44
C LEU A 126 -13.21 17.28 3.74
N PHE A 127 -13.44 16.45 4.75
CA PHE A 127 -12.61 15.29 5.02
C PHE A 127 -12.58 14.30 3.83
N ALA A 128 -13.75 13.96 3.27
CA ALA A 128 -13.83 13.09 2.11
C ALA A 128 -13.12 13.71 0.89
N ALA A 129 -13.26 15.02 0.67
CA ALA A 129 -12.54 15.74 -0.38
C ALA A 129 -11.03 15.72 -0.16
N ALA A 130 -10.54 15.96 1.06
CA ALA A 130 -9.12 15.88 1.41
C ALA A 130 -8.58 14.44 1.26
N ARG A 131 -9.40 13.43 1.61
CA ARG A 131 -9.05 12.01 1.39
C ARG A 131 -8.92 11.63 -0.07
N SER A 132 -9.59 12.35 -0.97
CA SER A 132 -9.45 12.14 -2.42
C SER A 132 -8.02 12.36 -2.90
N LEU A 133 -7.24 13.22 -2.25
CA LEU A 133 -5.82 13.42 -2.56
C LEU A 133 -5.00 12.16 -2.30
N TYR A 134 -5.28 11.44 -1.22
CA TYR A 134 -4.62 10.17 -0.93
C TYR A 134 -5.08 9.08 -1.90
N GLY A 135 -6.37 8.91 -2.12
CA GLY A 135 -6.89 7.94 -3.08
C GLY A 135 -6.40 8.19 -4.50
N GLY A 136 -6.43 9.46 -4.94
CA GLY A 136 -6.04 9.87 -6.28
C GLY A 136 -4.53 9.85 -6.50
N PHE A 137 -3.76 10.57 -5.69
CA PHE A 137 -2.32 10.73 -5.87
C PHE A 137 -1.49 9.78 -5.02
N GLY A 138 -1.92 9.50 -3.78
CA GLY A 138 -1.21 8.56 -2.89
C GLY A 138 -1.04 7.18 -3.48
N SER A 139 -2.00 6.75 -4.30
CA SER A 139 -1.98 5.49 -5.06
C SER A 139 -0.82 5.37 -6.07
N ALA A 140 -0.07 6.45 -6.34
CA ALA A 140 1.09 6.41 -7.22
C ALA A 140 2.35 5.80 -6.57
N ALA A 141 2.51 5.89 -5.24
CA ALA A 141 3.75 5.48 -4.57
C ALA A 141 3.97 3.95 -4.57
N PRO A 142 3.02 3.08 -4.16
CA PRO A 142 3.27 1.65 -4.05
C PRO A 142 3.67 0.97 -5.38
N PRO A 143 2.97 1.17 -6.50
CA PRO A 143 3.38 0.54 -7.76
C PRO A 143 4.73 1.07 -8.24
N ALA A 144 5.06 2.35 -7.99
CA ALA A 144 6.35 2.91 -8.33
C ALA A 144 7.50 2.30 -7.50
N VAL A 145 7.28 2.03 -6.20
CA VAL A 145 8.24 1.33 -5.35
C VAL A 145 8.48 -0.08 -5.84
N GLN A 146 7.40 -0.84 -6.09
CA GLN A 146 7.50 -2.22 -6.57
C GLN A 146 8.21 -2.31 -7.93
N ALA A 147 7.83 -1.44 -8.87
CA ALA A 147 8.47 -1.37 -10.18
C ALA A 147 9.94 -0.97 -10.09
N TYR A 148 10.31 -0.08 -9.16
CA TYR A 148 11.71 0.28 -8.92
C TYR A 148 12.53 -0.92 -8.44
N VAL A 149 11.99 -1.69 -7.50
CA VAL A 149 12.64 -2.89 -6.98
C VAL A 149 12.72 -3.97 -8.05
N ALA A 150 11.62 -4.28 -8.72
CA ALA A 150 11.55 -5.32 -9.74
C ALA A 150 12.56 -5.12 -10.88
N SER A 151 12.75 -3.87 -11.33
CA SER A 151 13.67 -3.57 -12.45
C SER A 151 15.16 -3.53 -12.09
N ARG A 152 15.49 -3.45 -10.80
CA ARG A 152 16.89 -3.31 -10.32
C ARG A 152 17.37 -4.51 -9.51
N THR A 153 16.51 -5.52 -9.37
CA THR A 153 16.86 -6.73 -8.65
C THR A 153 17.00 -7.88 -9.67
N PRO A 154 18.08 -8.67 -9.61
CA PRO A 154 18.25 -9.87 -10.44
C PRO A 154 17.02 -10.80 -10.32
N ARG A 155 16.67 -11.52 -11.40
CA ARG A 155 15.48 -12.39 -11.42
C ARG A 155 15.46 -13.37 -10.24
N ALA A 156 16.60 -13.99 -9.91
CA ALA A 156 16.72 -14.94 -8.81
C ALA A 156 16.41 -14.35 -7.41
N GLU A 157 16.61 -13.04 -7.21
CA GLU A 157 16.42 -12.37 -5.91
C GLU A 157 15.14 -11.51 -5.89
N ARG A 158 14.46 -11.37 -7.01
CA ARG A 158 13.34 -10.43 -7.20
C ARG A 158 12.16 -10.75 -6.27
N THR A 159 11.80 -12.02 -6.17
CA THR A 159 10.71 -12.47 -5.28
C THR A 159 11.00 -12.10 -3.83
N GLN A 160 12.22 -12.35 -3.36
CA GLN A 160 12.62 -11.99 -1.99
C GLN A 160 12.60 -10.47 -1.76
N ALA A 161 13.09 -9.68 -2.72
CA ALA A 161 13.10 -8.22 -2.61
C ALA A 161 11.68 -7.64 -2.61
N LEU A 162 10.78 -8.15 -3.45
CA LEU A 162 9.37 -7.74 -3.48
C LEU A 162 8.63 -8.18 -2.21
N SER A 163 8.89 -9.38 -1.70
CA SER A 163 8.33 -9.85 -0.42
C SER A 163 8.76 -8.96 0.75
N LEU A 164 10.00 -8.47 0.77
CA LEU A 164 10.46 -7.51 1.77
C LEU A 164 9.66 -6.20 1.70
N ILE A 165 9.40 -5.68 0.50
CA ILE A 165 8.58 -4.48 0.32
C ILE A 165 7.13 -4.73 0.70
N ALA A 166 6.53 -5.87 0.37
CA ALA A 166 5.19 -6.24 0.81
C ALA A 166 5.11 -6.37 2.34
N SER A 167 6.14 -6.93 2.96
CA SER A 167 6.24 -7.03 4.43
C SER A 167 6.24 -5.67 5.12
N SER A 168 6.83 -4.64 4.50
CA SER A 168 6.82 -3.28 5.08
C SER A 168 5.41 -2.70 5.15
N PHE A 169 4.59 -3.00 4.15
CA PHE A 169 3.19 -2.62 4.16
C PHE A 169 2.42 -3.34 5.28
N GLY A 170 2.57 -4.68 5.38
CA GLY A 170 1.98 -5.47 6.46
C GLY A 170 2.42 -5.00 7.85
N LEU A 171 3.72 -4.69 8.03
CA LEU A 171 4.21 -4.14 9.29
C LEU A 171 3.57 -2.78 9.61
N GLY A 172 3.32 -1.95 8.60
CA GLY A 172 2.62 -0.68 8.74
C GLY A 172 1.20 -0.84 9.30
N THR A 173 0.49 -1.91 8.89
CA THR A 173 -0.86 -2.17 9.41
C THR A 173 -0.89 -2.54 10.89
N VAL A 174 0.20 -3.03 11.45
CA VAL A 174 0.38 -3.29 12.89
C VAL A 174 0.80 -2.02 13.63
N ILE A 175 1.85 -1.36 13.11
CA ILE A 175 2.47 -0.20 13.77
C ILE A 175 1.52 1.00 13.80
N GLY A 176 0.72 1.21 12.76
CA GLY A 176 -0.20 2.33 12.68
C GLY A 176 -1.16 2.40 13.87
N PRO A 177 -2.03 1.40 14.05
CA PRO A 177 -2.95 1.35 15.20
C PRO A 177 -2.24 1.32 16.55
N ALA A 178 -1.08 0.65 16.63
CA ALA A 178 -0.29 0.58 17.86
C ALA A 178 0.21 1.96 18.32
N LEU A 179 0.64 2.80 17.39
CA LEU A 179 1.18 4.13 17.70
C LEU A 179 0.11 5.22 17.77
N ALA A 180 -1.03 5.05 17.11
CA ALA A 180 -2.06 6.07 17.02
C ALA A 180 -2.52 6.64 18.39
N PRO A 181 -2.74 5.83 19.45
CA PRO A 181 -3.12 6.34 20.78
C PRO A 181 -2.09 7.29 21.39
N PHE A 182 -0.78 7.01 21.16
CA PHE A 182 0.31 7.83 21.68
C PHE A 182 0.50 9.14 20.92
N MET A 183 -0.15 9.28 19.76
CA MET A 183 -0.13 10.48 18.93
C MET A 183 -1.34 11.37 19.18
N VAL A 184 -2.23 11.01 20.10
CA VAL A 184 -3.30 11.90 20.59
C VAL A 184 -2.66 12.96 21.47
N LEU A 185 -2.45 14.16 20.92
CA LEU A 185 -1.69 15.22 21.56
C LEU A 185 -2.65 16.21 22.28
N PRO A 186 -2.22 16.83 23.39
CA PRO A 186 -3.08 17.74 24.16
C PRO A 186 -3.68 18.90 23.35
N VAL A 187 -2.95 19.42 22.35
CA VAL A 187 -3.36 20.59 21.54
C VAL A 187 -4.30 20.22 20.41
N VAL A 188 -4.03 19.10 19.73
CA VAL A 188 -4.75 18.70 18.51
C VAL A 188 -5.66 17.48 18.72
N GLY A 189 -5.64 16.91 19.93
CA GLY A 189 -6.50 15.78 20.30
C GLY A 189 -6.38 14.60 19.34
N LEU A 190 -7.53 14.03 18.97
CA LEU A 190 -7.65 12.89 18.06
C LEU A 190 -7.15 13.16 16.63
N ALA A 191 -6.92 14.42 16.25
CA ALA A 191 -6.31 14.76 14.95
C ALA A 191 -4.79 14.58 14.94
N GLY A 192 -4.15 14.36 16.09
CA GLY A 192 -2.69 14.21 16.24
C GLY A 192 -2.07 13.17 15.31
N PRO A 193 -2.60 11.95 15.20
CA PRO A 193 -2.04 10.92 14.31
C PRO A 193 -1.93 11.37 12.85
N PHE A 194 -2.86 12.16 12.35
CA PHE A 194 -2.80 12.70 11.00
C PHE A 194 -1.59 13.61 10.80
N LEU A 195 -1.38 14.56 11.71
CA LEU A 195 -0.30 15.54 11.62
C LEU A 195 1.08 14.89 11.82
N VAL A 196 1.18 13.94 12.76
CA VAL A 196 2.42 13.20 13.02
C VAL A 196 2.80 12.35 11.80
N PHE A 197 1.85 11.61 11.20
CA PHE A 197 2.15 10.83 10.00
C PHE A 197 2.39 11.72 8.77
N ALA A 198 1.79 12.89 8.67
CA ALA A 198 2.14 13.88 7.64
C ALA A 198 3.60 14.34 7.78
N LEU A 199 4.05 14.59 9.01
CA LEU A 199 5.45 14.96 9.29
C LEU A 199 6.41 13.80 8.93
N ILE A 200 6.11 12.57 9.36
CA ILE A 200 6.89 11.39 9.00
C ILE A 200 6.94 11.22 7.48
N GLY A 201 5.81 11.43 6.81
CA GLY A 201 5.71 11.42 5.36
C GLY A 201 6.59 12.47 4.71
N ALA A 202 6.62 13.70 5.24
CA ALA A 202 7.46 14.78 4.75
C ALA A 202 8.96 14.45 4.89
N ILE A 203 9.39 13.92 6.03
CA ILE A 203 10.75 13.44 6.25
C ILE A 203 11.12 12.34 5.25
N THR A 204 10.22 11.38 5.06
CA THR A 204 10.42 10.29 4.10
C THR A 204 10.52 10.82 2.66
N LEU A 205 9.67 11.79 2.28
CA LEU A 205 9.72 12.43 0.96
C LEU A 205 11.06 13.14 0.73
N VAL A 206 11.53 13.90 1.71
CA VAL A 206 12.84 14.58 1.65
C VAL A 206 13.96 13.55 1.45
N ALA A 207 13.94 12.45 2.21
CA ALA A 207 14.90 11.37 2.07
C ALA A 207 14.84 10.71 0.68
N VAL A 208 13.64 10.51 0.11
CA VAL A 208 13.45 10.00 -1.27
C VAL A 208 14.04 10.96 -2.30
N ARG A 209 13.80 12.26 -2.14
CA ARG A 209 14.33 13.28 -3.06
C ARG A 209 15.85 13.35 -3.06
N TRP A 210 16.49 13.22 -1.89
CA TRP A 210 17.93 13.39 -1.74
C TRP A 210 18.73 12.11 -1.96
N ARG A 211 18.23 10.95 -1.50
CA ARG A 211 19.01 9.70 -1.51
C ARG A 211 18.71 8.78 -2.68
N LEU A 212 17.55 8.93 -3.32
CA LEU A 212 17.22 8.12 -4.49
C LEU A 212 17.74 8.82 -5.75
N PRO A 213 18.53 8.15 -6.61
CA PRO A 213 18.96 8.72 -7.88
C PRO A 213 17.76 9.00 -8.79
N ASN A 214 17.91 9.96 -9.70
CA ASN A 214 16.92 10.17 -10.74
C ASN A 214 16.90 8.96 -11.66
N ASP A 215 15.70 8.52 -12.00
CA ASP A 215 15.48 7.45 -12.95
C ASP A 215 15.37 8.03 -14.35
N GLU A 216 16.21 7.56 -15.25
CA GLU A 216 15.89 7.65 -16.67
C GLU A 216 14.82 6.60 -16.96
N PRO A 217 13.75 6.97 -17.69
CA PRO A 217 12.71 6.02 -18.05
C PRO A 217 13.31 4.91 -18.89
N GLN A 218 13.53 3.74 -18.34
CA GLN A 218 13.95 2.56 -19.09
C GLN A 218 12.70 1.80 -19.53
N PHE A 219 12.39 1.87 -20.80
CA PHE A 219 11.57 0.86 -21.45
C PHE A 219 12.43 -0.41 -21.59
N PRO A 220 12.16 -1.55 -21.10
CA PRO A 220 10.92 -2.30 -20.91
C PRO A 220 10.92 -3.18 -19.65
N ALA A 221 10.30 -2.80 -18.61
CA ALA A 221 9.87 -3.77 -17.62
C ALA A 221 8.35 -3.73 -17.57
N ARG A 222 7.70 -4.11 -18.66
CA ARG A 222 6.27 -4.26 -18.71
C ARG A 222 5.86 -5.41 -17.81
N GLY A 223 5.09 -5.07 -16.78
CA GLY A 223 3.96 -5.90 -16.42
C GLY A 223 4.21 -7.08 -15.52
N THR A 224 5.21 -7.08 -14.62
CA THR A 224 5.24 -8.10 -13.59
C THR A 224 4.98 -7.49 -12.23
N ALA A 225 3.95 -7.96 -11.58
CA ALA A 225 3.57 -7.70 -10.20
C ALA A 225 2.87 -6.35 -9.96
N TYR A 226 1.62 -6.27 -10.34
CA TYR A 226 0.67 -5.40 -9.69
C TYR A 226 -0.01 -6.20 -8.57
N GLU A 227 0.44 -6.02 -7.35
CA GLU A 227 -0.28 -6.49 -6.16
C GLU A 227 -1.09 -5.35 -5.58
N SER A 228 -2.36 -5.62 -5.34
CA SER A 228 -3.20 -4.73 -4.57
C SER A 228 -2.61 -4.59 -3.17
N PRO A 229 -2.39 -3.38 -2.63
CA PRO A 229 -1.83 -3.20 -1.30
C PRO A 229 -2.70 -3.74 -0.16
N HIS A 230 -3.87 -4.26 -0.46
CA HIS A 230 -4.80 -4.84 0.51
C HIS A 230 -4.88 -6.36 0.48
N SER A 231 -4.32 -7.00 -0.53
CA SER A 231 -4.20 -8.45 -0.54
C SER A 231 -2.84 -8.81 0.04
N GLY A 232 -2.80 -9.30 1.25
CA GLY A 232 -1.61 -9.91 1.83
C GLY A 232 -1.25 -11.26 1.17
N SER A 233 -1.48 -11.37 -0.13
CA SER A 233 -1.13 -12.55 -0.89
C SER A 233 0.37 -12.59 -1.11
N PRO A 234 1.03 -13.72 -0.83
CA PRO A 234 2.43 -13.91 -1.18
C PRO A 234 2.59 -13.75 -2.71
N PRO A 235 3.75 -13.27 -3.16
CA PRO A 235 4.04 -13.23 -4.59
C PRO A 235 3.84 -14.63 -5.15
N ASN A 236 2.96 -14.74 -6.15
CA ASN A 236 2.81 -15.99 -6.86
C ASN A 236 4.18 -16.47 -7.30
N GLU A 237 4.50 -17.69 -6.95
CA GLU A 237 5.60 -18.43 -7.54
C GLU A 237 5.35 -18.51 -9.06
N VAL A 238 5.92 -17.54 -9.79
CA VAL A 238 6.19 -17.71 -11.20
C VAL A 238 7.47 -18.56 -11.24
N GLY A 239 7.32 -19.78 -10.88
CA GLY A 239 8.31 -20.81 -10.99
C GLY A 239 7.66 -21.99 -11.64
N LYS A 240 7.83 -22.09 -12.94
CA LYS A 240 8.16 -23.31 -13.68
C LYS A 240 7.91 -23.08 -15.15
N ASP A 241 8.94 -23.46 -15.89
CA ASP A 241 9.05 -23.59 -17.34
C ASP A 241 9.67 -22.37 -18.04
N GLU A 242 10.97 -22.19 -17.73
CA GLU A 242 11.88 -21.32 -18.53
C GLU A 242 12.24 -21.91 -19.91
N SER A 243 11.69 -23.08 -20.27
CA SER A 243 12.01 -23.75 -21.53
C SER A 243 11.16 -23.31 -22.73
N ASP A 244 10.05 -22.58 -22.50
CA ASP A 244 9.14 -22.22 -23.60
C ASP A 244 9.13 -20.71 -23.94
N GLU A 245 9.99 -19.88 -23.29
CA GLU A 245 10.05 -18.44 -23.55
C GLU A 245 10.87 -18.03 -24.79
N ASP A 246 11.69 -18.89 -25.35
CA ASP A 246 12.54 -18.53 -26.50
C ASP A 246 11.80 -18.50 -27.85
N ASP A 247 10.59 -19.09 -27.93
CA ASP A 247 9.80 -19.11 -29.17
C ASP A 247 8.73 -17.99 -29.25
N ALA A 248 8.59 -17.16 -28.20
CA ALA A 248 7.57 -16.11 -28.15
C ALA A 248 8.11 -14.68 -28.48
N VAL A 249 9.24 -14.58 -29.17
CA VAL A 249 9.77 -13.32 -29.67
C VAL A 249 8.92 -12.85 -30.85
N GLY A 250 7.81 -12.17 -30.59
CA GLY A 250 6.99 -11.56 -31.64
C GLY A 250 5.49 -11.40 -31.33
N ALA A 251 4.95 -12.07 -30.33
CA ALA A 251 3.56 -11.88 -29.98
C ALA A 251 3.41 -10.67 -29.04
N GLU A 252 2.74 -9.60 -29.47
CA GLU A 252 2.28 -8.57 -28.53
C GLU A 252 1.49 -9.28 -27.42
N PRO A 253 1.83 -9.05 -26.12
CA PRO A 253 1.07 -9.63 -25.04
C PRO A 253 -0.38 -9.19 -25.18
N GLY A 254 -1.27 -10.11 -25.49
CA GLY A 254 -2.68 -9.86 -25.66
C GLY A 254 -3.20 -9.11 -24.44
N LYS A 255 -3.99 -8.06 -24.64
CA LYS A 255 -4.59 -7.28 -23.55
C LYS A 255 -5.44 -8.23 -22.71
N LEU A 256 -4.94 -8.61 -21.53
CA LEU A 256 -5.67 -9.42 -20.56
C LEU A 256 -7.03 -8.75 -20.25
N ARG A 257 -8.11 -9.46 -20.49
CA ARG A 257 -9.47 -8.98 -20.18
C ARG A 257 -9.82 -9.39 -18.76
N TRP A 258 -10.38 -8.48 -17.98
CA TRP A 258 -10.77 -8.70 -16.58
C TRP A 258 -11.66 -9.93 -16.36
N PHE A 259 -12.42 -10.33 -17.37
CA PHE A 259 -13.36 -11.47 -17.35
C PHE A 259 -12.84 -12.69 -18.11
N GLU A 260 -11.52 -12.78 -18.33
CA GLU A 260 -10.96 -13.98 -18.91
C GLU A 260 -11.23 -15.19 -18.01
N PRO A 261 -11.70 -16.34 -18.55
CA PRO A 261 -12.09 -17.50 -17.74
C PRO A 261 -11.01 -17.99 -16.78
N ARG A 262 -9.74 -17.86 -17.14
CA ARG A 262 -8.57 -18.22 -16.32
C ARG A 262 -8.36 -17.28 -15.12
N LEU A 263 -8.70 -16.00 -15.26
CA LEU A 263 -8.52 -14.97 -14.23
C LEU A 263 -9.76 -14.82 -13.33
N ARG A 264 -10.94 -15.19 -13.82
CA ARG A 264 -12.22 -15.02 -13.13
C ARG A 264 -12.24 -15.57 -11.70
N PRO A 265 -11.77 -16.80 -11.40
CA PRO A 265 -11.75 -17.32 -10.02
C PRO A 265 -10.92 -16.45 -9.09
N TRP A 266 -9.75 -16.01 -9.56
CA TRP A 266 -8.84 -15.16 -8.77
C TRP A 266 -9.40 -13.76 -8.53
N VAL A 267 -10.01 -13.16 -9.55
CA VAL A 267 -10.66 -11.85 -9.43
C VAL A 267 -11.83 -11.93 -8.45
N VAL A 268 -12.68 -12.96 -8.57
CA VAL A 268 -13.84 -13.15 -7.67
C VAL A 268 -13.37 -13.41 -6.23
N SER A 269 -12.38 -14.28 -6.03
CA SER A 269 -11.83 -14.56 -4.70
C SER A 269 -11.21 -13.32 -4.07
N GLY A 270 -10.42 -12.57 -4.83
CA GLY A 270 -9.83 -11.31 -4.36
C GLY A 270 -10.88 -10.25 -4.03
N LEU A 271 -11.93 -10.14 -4.84
CA LEU A 271 -13.05 -9.22 -4.60
C LEU A 271 -13.79 -9.59 -3.31
N LEU A 272 -14.18 -10.85 -3.15
CA LEU A 272 -14.92 -11.32 -1.96
C LEU A 272 -14.07 -11.22 -0.69
N GLY A 273 -12.82 -11.67 -0.73
CA GLY A 273 -11.90 -11.60 0.41
C GLY A 273 -11.59 -10.16 0.80
N GLY A 274 -11.31 -9.29 -0.16
CA GLY A 274 -11.06 -7.87 0.07
C GLY A 274 -12.27 -7.14 0.66
N HIS A 275 -13.49 -7.44 0.18
CA HIS A 275 -14.72 -6.89 0.75
C HIS A 275 -14.96 -7.37 2.18
N ALA A 276 -14.80 -8.66 2.46
CA ALA A 276 -14.95 -9.20 3.80
C ALA A 276 -13.98 -8.53 4.79
N GLN A 277 -12.71 -8.40 4.41
CA GLN A 277 -11.70 -7.71 5.21
C GLN A 277 -12.05 -6.22 5.42
N ALA A 278 -12.47 -5.52 4.39
CA ALA A 278 -12.86 -4.10 4.48
C ALA A 278 -14.07 -3.90 5.40
N MET A 279 -15.06 -4.79 5.36
CA MET A 279 -16.22 -4.77 6.26
C MET A 279 -15.79 -4.94 7.71
N VAL A 280 -14.96 -5.94 8.02
CA VAL A 280 -14.48 -6.17 9.39
C VAL A 280 -13.72 -4.95 9.90
N LEU A 281 -12.78 -4.40 9.12
CA LEU A 281 -12.02 -3.23 9.51
C LEU A 281 -12.89 -1.98 9.67
N GLY A 282 -13.91 -1.82 8.82
CA GLY A 282 -14.83 -0.68 8.88
C GLY A 282 -15.73 -0.69 10.11
N ILE A 283 -16.08 -1.87 10.63
CA ILE A 283 -17.02 -2.01 11.75
C ILE A 283 -16.30 -2.19 13.10
N ALA A 284 -15.11 -2.80 13.10
CA ALA A 284 -14.42 -3.21 14.32
C ALA A 284 -14.24 -2.09 15.34
N GLY A 285 -13.87 -0.90 14.89
CA GLY A 285 -13.65 0.24 15.79
C GLY A 285 -14.94 0.71 16.46
N PHE A 286 -16.03 0.79 15.73
CA PHE A 286 -17.34 1.16 16.28
C PHE A 286 -17.88 0.11 17.24
N LEU A 287 -17.72 -1.17 16.89
CA LEU A 287 -18.09 -2.29 17.76
C LEU A 287 -17.34 -2.25 19.09
N VAL A 288 -16.05 -1.90 19.09
CA VAL A 288 -15.26 -1.75 20.31
C VAL A 288 -15.82 -0.62 21.17
N LEU A 289 -16.15 0.54 20.60
CA LEU A 289 -16.75 1.66 21.32
C LEU A 289 -18.08 1.26 21.97
N ASP A 290 -18.93 0.52 21.24
CA ASP A 290 -20.22 0.06 21.75
C ASP A 290 -20.06 -0.97 22.90
N ARG A 291 -19.20 -1.96 22.69
CA ARG A 291 -19.00 -3.05 23.67
C ARG A 291 -18.38 -2.57 24.97
N LEU A 292 -17.55 -1.54 24.91
CA LEU A 292 -16.91 -0.94 26.09
C LEU A 292 -17.68 0.24 26.67
N GLY A 293 -18.81 0.65 26.06
CA GLY A 293 -19.59 1.80 26.50
C GLY A 293 -18.88 3.13 26.36
N LEU A 294 -17.91 3.23 25.43
CA LEU A 294 -17.06 4.40 25.25
C LEU A 294 -17.60 5.42 24.23
N ARG A 295 -18.88 5.30 23.82
CA ARG A 295 -19.51 6.31 22.97
C ARG A 295 -19.65 7.68 23.68
N GLY A 296 -19.74 7.68 25.03
CA GLY A 296 -19.77 8.90 25.83
C GLY A 296 -18.40 9.56 26.06
N ASP A 297 -17.30 8.80 25.91
CA ASP A 297 -15.93 9.30 25.98
C ASP A 297 -15.10 8.72 24.83
N PRO A 298 -15.29 9.22 23.60
CA PRO A 298 -14.65 8.65 22.43
C PRO A 298 -13.13 8.80 22.43
N ALA A 299 -12.56 9.77 23.15
CA ALA A 299 -11.11 9.93 23.25
C ALA A 299 -10.46 8.76 23.99
N ALA A 300 -11.10 8.26 25.07
CA ALA A 300 -10.68 7.05 25.78
C ALA A 300 -10.78 5.80 24.90
N GLY A 301 -11.64 5.81 23.87
CA GLY A 301 -11.82 4.71 22.93
C GLY A 301 -10.66 4.49 21.95
N ALA A 302 -9.83 5.50 21.70
CA ALA A 302 -8.74 5.42 20.71
C ALA A 302 -7.73 4.29 21.05
N GLY A 303 -7.40 4.10 22.33
CA GLY A 303 -6.52 3.03 22.81
C GLY A 303 -7.06 1.63 22.53
N PRO A 304 -8.24 1.27 23.07
CA PRO A 304 -8.86 -0.04 22.84
C PRO A 304 -9.09 -0.37 21.36
N VAL A 305 -9.56 0.59 20.57
CA VAL A 305 -9.72 0.41 19.11
C VAL A 305 -8.38 0.11 18.44
N GLY A 306 -7.34 0.88 18.78
CA GLY A 306 -5.98 0.65 18.28
C GLY A 306 -5.47 -0.75 18.62
N LEU A 307 -5.66 -1.23 19.86
CA LEU A 307 -5.25 -2.54 20.32
C LEU A 307 -5.97 -3.68 19.56
N VAL A 308 -7.27 -3.56 19.34
CA VAL A 308 -8.03 -4.59 18.61
C VAL A 308 -7.59 -4.67 17.15
N LEU A 309 -7.41 -3.52 16.48
CA LEU A 309 -6.93 -3.50 15.09
C LEU A 309 -5.48 -4.01 14.99
N MET A 310 -4.62 -3.67 15.94
CA MET A 310 -3.26 -4.18 16.02
C MET A 310 -3.24 -5.71 16.22
N ALA A 311 -4.05 -6.23 17.13
CA ALA A 311 -4.16 -7.67 17.38
C ALA A 311 -4.62 -8.43 16.13
N GLY A 312 -5.62 -7.90 15.42
CA GLY A 312 -6.08 -8.45 14.14
C GLY A 312 -4.98 -8.44 13.05
N ALA A 313 -4.21 -7.37 12.97
CA ALA A 313 -3.10 -7.27 12.03
C ALA A 313 -1.96 -8.24 12.39
N ILE A 314 -1.61 -8.39 13.67
CA ILE A 314 -0.63 -9.38 14.14
C ILE A 314 -1.11 -10.80 13.80
N ALA A 315 -2.37 -11.13 14.08
CA ALA A 315 -2.94 -12.44 13.76
C ALA A 315 -2.85 -12.72 12.24
N THR A 316 -3.12 -11.73 11.41
CA THR A 316 -2.98 -11.84 9.95
C THR A 316 -1.53 -12.12 9.54
N LEU A 317 -0.56 -11.41 10.10
CA LEU A 317 0.86 -11.64 9.82
C LEU A 317 1.33 -13.03 10.29
N LEU A 318 0.89 -13.47 11.46
CA LEU A 318 1.20 -14.81 11.98
C LEU A 318 0.59 -15.89 11.08
N ALA A 319 -0.61 -15.70 10.57
CA ALA A 319 -1.21 -16.62 9.60
C ALA A 319 -0.41 -16.65 8.29
N GLN A 320 -0.04 -15.50 7.73
CA GLN A 320 0.69 -15.40 6.48
C GLN A 320 2.11 -15.98 6.55
N TRP A 321 2.84 -15.71 7.63
CA TRP A 321 4.24 -16.11 7.75
C TRP A 321 4.42 -17.46 8.47
N GLY A 322 3.48 -17.84 9.33
CA GLY A 322 3.57 -19.04 10.13
C GLY A 322 2.69 -20.17 9.63
N LEU A 323 1.40 -19.90 9.45
CA LEU A 323 0.40 -20.94 9.16
C LEU A 323 0.39 -21.36 7.69
N ILE A 324 0.29 -20.40 6.78
CA ILE A 324 0.18 -20.67 5.34
C ILE A 324 1.38 -21.44 4.80
N PRO A 325 2.65 -21.08 5.09
CA PRO A 325 3.79 -21.86 4.63
C PRO A 325 3.86 -23.29 5.18
N ARG A 326 3.32 -23.52 6.40
CA ARG A 326 3.31 -24.85 7.02
C ARG A 326 2.21 -25.75 6.48
N LEU A 327 1.12 -25.20 5.99
CA LEU A 327 0.00 -25.98 5.49
C LEU A 327 0.18 -26.43 4.05
N ASP A 328 1.28 -26.02 3.38
CA ASP A 328 1.60 -26.35 1.97
C ASP A 328 0.35 -26.22 1.06
N LEU A 329 -0.37 -25.11 1.23
CA LEU A 329 -1.59 -24.79 0.48
C LEU A 329 -1.23 -24.41 -0.96
N GLY A 330 -0.56 -25.34 -1.65
CA GLY A 330 -0.24 -25.22 -3.06
C GLY A 330 -1.47 -25.48 -3.96
N PRO A 331 -1.32 -25.36 -5.31
CA PRO A 331 -2.42 -25.53 -6.27
C PRO A 331 -3.14 -26.88 -6.19
N ARG A 332 -2.55 -27.88 -5.51
CA ARG A 332 -3.11 -29.22 -5.31
C ARG A 332 -4.19 -29.30 -4.23
N ALA A 333 -4.32 -28.28 -3.37
CA ALA A 333 -5.36 -28.24 -2.33
C ALA A 333 -6.70 -27.73 -2.87
N ALA A 334 -6.76 -27.31 -4.13
CA ALA A 334 -7.97 -26.78 -4.78
C ALA A 334 -8.59 -27.75 -5.81
N SER A 335 -8.04 -28.96 -5.93
CA SER A 335 -8.65 -30.08 -6.69
C SER A 335 -9.36 -31.06 -5.71
#